data_f583980578e4194e61ed7bb96f28fa47
#
_entry.id   f583980578e4194e61ed7bb96f28fa47
#
_cell.length_a   1.000
_cell.length_b   1.000
_cell.length_c   1.000
_cell.angle_alpha   90.00
_cell.angle_beta   90.00
_cell.angle_gamma   90.00
#
_symmetry.space_group_name_H-M   'P 1'
#
loop_
_entity.id
_entity.type
_entity.pdbx_description
1 polymer ?
#
loop_
_entity_poly.entity_id
_entity_poly.type
_entity_poly.pdbx_seq_one_letter_code
_entity_poly.pdbx_strand_id
1 'polypeptide(L)'
;MTGRRERKKAQTRQALASAALRLFTERGFDNVGVKEVADAADVSLTTLFNYFPSKEALVFEEDKDLESALVDAVRSRPQEQSVLQALHDHLIRTRTHLRANDPLFTLIEATPALRDYAHRMWLRHERALSDAISEATGLPADSVAVTGLARFTLDTPAVARRCADPVAAIGELFDLLSHGWSIAGLADPDDNPKPAAG
;
A
#
# COMPACT_ATOMS: atom_id res chain seq x y z
N MET A 1 25.02 -14.75 -4.66
CA MET A 1 25.17 -15.29 -3.30
C MET A 1 24.97 -14.15 -2.30
N THR A 2 23.78 -13.97 -1.82
CA THR A 2 23.47 -12.97 -0.79
C THR A 2 24.19 -13.36 0.49
N GLY A 3 25.17 -12.56 0.90
CA GLY A 3 26.10 -12.93 1.95
C GLY A 3 25.44 -13.07 3.32
N ARG A 4 26.07 -13.82 4.22
CA ARG A 4 25.69 -13.97 5.64
C ARG A 4 25.39 -12.60 6.30
N ARG A 5 26.05 -11.55 5.85
CA ARG A 5 25.87 -10.16 6.34
C ARG A 5 24.49 -9.60 5.97
N GLU A 6 24.02 -9.81 4.73
CA GLU A 6 22.71 -9.34 4.28
C GLU A 6 21.57 -10.07 5.01
N ARG A 7 21.70 -11.38 5.19
CA ARG A 7 20.72 -12.14 5.99
C ARG A 7 20.63 -11.64 7.42
N LYS A 8 21.78 -11.40 8.07
CA LYS A 8 21.81 -10.86 9.44
C LYS A 8 21.19 -9.47 9.50
N LYS A 9 21.43 -8.62 8.49
CA LYS A 9 20.85 -7.29 8.37
C LYS A 9 19.32 -7.36 8.26
N ALA A 10 18.81 -8.23 7.39
CA ALA A 10 17.38 -8.45 7.24
C ALA A 10 16.74 -8.99 8.53
N GLN A 11 17.38 -9.96 9.20
CA GLN A 11 16.89 -10.50 10.46
C GLN A 11 16.80 -9.44 11.57
N THR A 12 17.84 -8.61 11.73
CA THR A 12 17.83 -7.52 12.72
C THR A 12 16.74 -6.50 12.41
N ARG A 13 16.56 -6.16 11.13
CA ARG A 13 15.53 -5.23 10.69
C ARG A 13 14.13 -5.77 11.00
N GLN A 14 13.88 -7.03 10.67
CA GLN A 14 12.62 -7.70 10.95
C GLN A 14 12.35 -7.82 12.47
N ALA A 15 13.36 -8.13 13.27
CA ALA A 15 13.23 -8.20 14.72
C ALA A 15 12.80 -6.85 15.33
N LEU A 16 13.40 -5.75 14.86
CA LEU A 16 13.05 -4.40 15.28
C LEU A 16 11.60 -4.04 14.91
N ALA A 17 11.20 -4.31 13.66
CA ALA A 17 9.83 -4.04 13.19
C ALA A 17 8.80 -4.86 13.98
N SER A 18 9.05 -6.15 14.18
CA SER A 18 8.16 -7.03 14.95
C SER A 18 8.04 -6.63 16.42
N ALA A 19 9.16 -6.25 17.07
CA ALA A 19 9.16 -5.75 18.44
C ALA A 19 8.36 -4.43 18.57
N ALA A 20 8.58 -3.51 17.62
CA ALA A 20 7.87 -2.24 17.56
C ALA A 20 6.35 -2.45 17.40
N LEU A 21 5.96 -3.25 16.41
CA LEU A 21 4.55 -3.51 16.10
C LEU A 21 3.82 -4.12 17.32
N ARG A 22 4.43 -5.12 17.95
CA ARG A 22 3.88 -5.73 19.17
C ARG A 22 3.70 -4.70 20.29
N LEU A 23 4.74 -3.92 20.61
CA LEU A 23 4.69 -2.94 21.70
C LEU A 23 3.68 -1.82 21.40
N PHE A 24 3.65 -1.31 20.17
CA PHE A 24 2.73 -0.24 19.79
C PHE A 24 1.26 -0.71 19.79
N THR A 25 1.00 -1.96 19.39
CA THR A 25 -0.34 -2.53 19.42
C THR A 25 -0.81 -2.79 20.85
N GLU A 26 0.08 -3.27 21.73
CA GLU A 26 -0.26 -3.57 23.14
C GLU A 26 -0.44 -2.31 24.00
N ARG A 27 0.37 -1.26 23.77
CA ARG A 27 0.49 -0.12 24.69
C ARG A 27 0.15 1.23 24.06
N GLY A 28 -0.09 1.26 22.74
CA GLY A 28 -0.28 2.49 21.96
C GLY A 28 1.06 3.09 21.51
N PHE A 29 1.01 3.75 20.34
CA PHE A 29 2.22 4.33 19.72
C PHE A 29 2.91 5.34 20.63
N ASP A 30 2.18 6.29 21.19
CA ASP A 30 2.75 7.42 21.96
C ASP A 30 3.39 6.97 23.27
N ASN A 31 2.93 5.86 23.87
CA ASN A 31 3.36 5.36 25.16
C ASN A 31 4.62 4.49 25.12
N VAL A 32 5.17 4.20 23.95
CA VAL A 32 6.37 3.35 23.79
C VAL A 32 7.53 4.17 23.26
N GLY A 33 8.65 4.17 23.94
CA GLY A 33 9.88 4.81 23.51
C GLY A 33 10.70 3.95 22.53
N VAL A 34 11.44 4.58 21.61
CA VAL A 34 12.33 3.85 20.68
C VAL A 34 13.40 3.03 21.41
N LYS A 35 13.80 3.44 22.62
CA LYS A 35 14.74 2.67 23.46
C LYS A 35 14.13 1.34 23.88
N GLU A 36 12.86 1.33 24.28
CA GLU A 36 12.14 0.10 24.65
C GLU A 36 12.05 -0.88 23.47
N VAL A 37 11.86 -0.34 22.26
CA VAL A 37 11.86 -1.16 21.03
C VAL A 37 13.26 -1.77 20.78
N ALA A 38 14.32 -0.98 20.93
CA ALA A 38 15.69 -1.45 20.78
C ALA A 38 16.03 -2.54 21.81
N ASP A 39 15.70 -2.31 23.08
CA ASP A 39 15.90 -3.28 24.17
C ASP A 39 15.09 -4.57 23.91
N ALA A 40 13.85 -4.48 23.43
CA ALA A 40 13.02 -5.64 23.10
C ALA A 40 13.52 -6.46 21.89
N ALA A 41 14.30 -5.84 21.01
CA ALA A 41 14.94 -6.48 19.86
C ALA A 41 16.39 -6.89 20.14
N ASP A 42 16.89 -6.72 21.37
CA ASP A 42 18.26 -7.01 21.80
C ASP A 42 19.33 -6.28 20.95
N VAL A 43 19.09 -4.99 20.68
CA VAL A 43 20.04 -4.14 19.96
C VAL A 43 20.24 -2.80 20.65
N SER A 44 21.34 -2.11 20.31
CA SER A 44 21.58 -0.75 20.80
C SER A 44 20.64 0.26 20.10
N LEU A 45 20.35 1.38 20.76
CA LEU A 45 19.60 2.49 20.19
C LEU A 45 20.26 3.03 18.90
N THR A 46 21.60 3.09 18.86
CA THR A 46 22.35 3.45 17.65
C THR A 46 22.10 2.47 16.52
N THR A 47 22.03 1.18 16.82
CA THR A 47 21.72 0.14 15.85
C THR A 47 20.32 0.36 15.29
N LEU A 48 19.32 0.63 16.13
CA LEU A 48 17.94 0.91 15.68
C LEU A 48 17.93 2.08 14.69
N PHE A 49 18.56 3.21 14.99
CA PHE A 49 18.56 4.37 14.09
C PHE A 49 19.36 4.16 12.80
N ASN A 50 20.28 3.20 12.76
CA ASN A 50 20.94 2.78 11.51
C ASN A 50 19.99 2.02 10.56
N TYR A 51 18.92 1.43 11.07
CA TYR A 51 17.91 0.70 10.29
C TYR A 51 16.66 1.52 10.01
N PHE A 52 16.23 2.33 10.97
CA PHE A 52 14.98 3.09 10.91
C PHE A 52 15.24 4.56 11.28
N PRO A 53 15.00 5.50 10.35
CA PRO A 53 15.31 6.91 10.56
C PRO A 53 14.38 7.59 11.58
N SER A 54 13.22 6.99 11.87
CA SER A 54 12.26 7.51 12.83
C SER A 54 11.45 6.39 13.49
N LYS A 55 10.71 6.73 14.53
CA LYS A 55 9.81 5.79 15.22
C LYS A 55 8.66 5.32 14.31
N GLU A 56 8.14 6.22 13.50
CA GLU A 56 7.08 5.93 12.53
C GLU A 56 7.54 4.90 11.49
N ALA A 57 8.79 5.01 11.03
CA ALA A 57 9.34 4.09 10.03
C ALA A 57 9.32 2.62 10.47
N LEU A 58 9.32 2.34 11.78
CA LEU A 58 9.21 0.99 12.34
C LEU A 58 7.87 0.33 12.04
N VAL A 59 6.81 1.13 11.86
CA VAL A 59 5.44 0.67 11.59
C VAL A 59 5.27 0.27 10.12
N PHE A 60 5.99 0.96 9.22
CA PHE A 60 5.84 0.81 7.76
C PHE A 60 6.94 -0.05 7.12
N GLU A 61 7.57 -0.94 7.88
CA GLU A 61 8.64 -1.80 7.33
C GLU A 61 8.13 -2.75 6.24
N GLU A 62 6.94 -3.30 6.40
CA GLU A 62 6.34 -4.21 5.41
C GLU A 62 5.95 -3.51 4.11
N ASP A 63 5.72 -2.19 4.17
CA ASP A 63 5.39 -1.38 2.99
C ASP A 63 6.62 -0.77 2.29
N LYS A 64 7.82 -1.03 2.82
CA LYS A 64 9.07 -0.46 2.29
C LYS A 64 9.29 -0.76 0.81
N ASP A 65 8.98 -1.98 0.41
CA ASP A 65 9.20 -2.45 -0.95
C ASP A 65 7.95 -2.29 -1.85
N LEU A 66 6.86 -1.72 -1.31
CA LEU A 66 5.60 -1.54 -2.02
C LEU A 66 5.75 -0.68 -3.28
N GLU A 67 6.48 0.44 -3.16
CA GLU A 67 6.73 1.35 -4.30
C GLU A 67 7.43 0.62 -5.44
N SER A 68 8.58 0.00 -5.14
CA SER A 68 9.35 -0.73 -6.15
C SER A 68 8.56 -1.89 -6.73
N ALA A 69 7.79 -2.61 -5.93
CA ALA A 69 7.00 -3.74 -6.36
C ALA A 69 5.84 -3.34 -7.32
N LEU A 70 5.18 -2.21 -7.07
CA LEU A 70 4.15 -1.67 -7.98
C LEU A 70 4.76 -1.15 -9.28
N VAL A 71 5.87 -0.42 -9.19
CA VAL A 71 6.63 0.06 -10.37
C VAL A 71 7.10 -1.13 -11.20
N ASP A 72 7.66 -2.16 -10.58
CA ASP A 72 8.11 -3.38 -11.26
C ASP A 72 6.95 -4.14 -11.89
N ALA A 73 5.77 -4.19 -11.25
CA ALA A 73 4.58 -4.80 -11.83
C ALA A 73 4.15 -4.14 -13.13
N VAL A 74 4.28 -2.81 -13.21
CA VAL A 74 3.99 -2.06 -14.44
C VAL A 74 5.07 -2.28 -15.50
N ARG A 75 6.35 -2.16 -15.13
CA ARG A 75 7.49 -2.22 -16.07
C ARG A 75 7.76 -3.61 -16.61
N SER A 76 7.60 -4.65 -15.79
CA SER A 76 7.89 -6.05 -16.16
C SER A 76 6.69 -6.81 -16.73
N ARG A 77 5.54 -6.15 -16.93
CA ARG A 77 4.35 -6.79 -17.47
C ARG A 77 4.56 -7.30 -18.90
N PRO A 78 3.93 -8.40 -19.30
CA PRO A 78 3.85 -8.80 -20.71
C PRO A 78 3.24 -7.69 -21.57
N GLN A 79 3.65 -7.59 -22.84
CA GLN A 79 3.14 -6.53 -23.75
C GLN A 79 1.63 -6.60 -23.96
N GLU A 80 1.06 -7.80 -23.92
CA GLU A 80 -0.37 -8.05 -24.10
C GLU A 80 -1.20 -7.69 -22.85
N GLN A 81 -0.55 -7.54 -21.68
CA GLN A 81 -1.23 -7.21 -20.44
C GLN A 81 -1.37 -5.70 -20.29
N SER A 82 -2.58 -5.24 -20.00
CA SER A 82 -2.80 -3.82 -19.70
C SER A 82 -2.15 -3.42 -18.36
N VAL A 83 -1.81 -2.14 -18.21
CA VAL A 83 -1.29 -1.59 -16.94
C VAL A 83 -2.27 -1.83 -15.79
N LEU A 84 -3.56 -1.61 -16.03
CA LEU A 84 -4.61 -1.86 -15.04
C LEU A 84 -4.63 -3.30 -14.57
N GLN A 85 -4.55 -4.25 -15.50
CA GLN A 85 -4.54 -5.68 -15.18
C GLN A 85 -3.27 -6.10 -14.43
N ALA A 86 -2.11 -5.54 -14.79
CA ALA A 86 -0.84 -5.81 -14.10
C ALA A 86 -0.89 -5.35 -12.63
N LEU A 87 -1.46 -4.16 -12.37
CA LEU A 87 -1.64 -3.62 -11.02
C LEU A 87 -2.67 -4.43 -10.21
N HIS A 88 -3.80 -4.80 -10.82
CA HIS A 88 -4.78 -5.69 -10.20
C HIS A 88 -4.15 -7.01 -9.76
N ASP A 89 -3.51 -7.72 -10.69
CA ASP A 89 -2.90 -9.03 -10.44
C ASP A 89 -1.79 -8.94 -9.38
N HIS A 90 -1.05 -7.83 -9.37
CA HIS A 90 -0.04 -7.58 -8.34
C HIS A 90 -0.68 -7.45 -6.96
N LEU A 91 -1.73 -6.65 -6.82
CA LEU A 91 -2.44 -6.47 -5.55
C LEU A 91 -3.08 -7.78 -5.08
N ILE A 92 -3.73 -8.54 -5.95
CA ILE A 92 -4.29 -9.85 -5.59
C ILE A 92 -3.20 -10.78 -5.07
N ARG A 93 -2.04 -10.89 -5.75
CA ARG A 93 -0.94 -11.76 -5.33
C ARG A 93 -0.31 -11.36 -4.01
N THR A 94 -0.13 -10.07 -3.78
CA THR A 94 0.66 -9.57 -2.64
C THR A 94 -0.19 -9.24 -1.42
N ARG A 95 -1.51 -9.10 -1.59
CA ARG A 95 -2.42 -8.68 -0.52
C ARG A 95 -3.34 -9.80 0.00
N THR A 96 -3.02 -11.05 -0.29
CA THR A 96 -3.75 -12.24 0.21
C THR A 96 -3.78 -12.34 1.75
N HIS A 97 -2.88 -11.64 2.44
CA HIS A 97 -2.81 -11.57 3.90
C HIS A 97 -3.60 -10.40 4.51
N LEU A 98 -4.20 -9.53 3.69
CA LEU A 98 -5.07 -8.47 4.20
C LEU A 98 -6.20 -9.05 5.03
N ARG A 99 -6.39 -8.50 6.21
CA ARG A 99 -7.46 -8.91 7.13
C ARG A 99 -8.36 -7.71 7.41
N ALA A 100 -9.66 -8.00 7.51
CA ALA A 100 -10.60 -7.03 8.06
C ALA A 100 -10.21 -6.70 9.51
N ASN A 101 -10.30 -5.42 9.89
CA ASN A 101 -10.00 -4.95 11.25
C ASN A 101 -8.57 -5.24 11.72
N ASP A 102 -7.57 -5.14 10.83
CA ASP A 102 -6.18 -5.29 11.19
C ASP A 102 -5.79 -4.30 12.31
N PRO A 103 -5.25 -4.78 13.46
CA PRO A 103 -4.85 -3.91 14.57
C PRO A 103 -3.82 -2.84 14.18
N LEU A 104 -2.94 -3.15 13.22
CA LEU A 104 -1.96 -2.19 12.70
C LEU A 104 -2.66 -1.02 11.99
N PHE A 105 -3.64 -1.33 11.16
CA PHE A 105 -4.40 -0.30 10.46
C PHE A 105 -5.18 0.60 11.45
N THR A 106 -5.80 -0.01 12.47
CA THR A 106 -6.47 0.72 13.55
C THR A 106 -5.49 1.64 14.28
N LEU A 107 -4.27 1.18 14.54
CA LEU A 107 -3.22 1.98 15.17
C LEU A 107 -2.82 3.18 14.29
N ILE A 108 -2.63 2.96 12.99
CA ILE A 108 -2.29 4.03 12.03
C ILE A 108 -3.40 5.07 11.98
N GLU A 109 -4.65 4.66 11.85
CA GLU A 109 -5.82 5.55 11.78
C GLU A 109 -6.01 6.37 13.07
N ALA A 110 -5.75 5.78 14.23
CA ALA A 110 -5.90 6.44 15.51
C ALA A 110 -4.75 7.40 15.85
N THR A 111 -3.58 7.28 15.20
CA THR A 111 -2.36 8.02 15.58
C THR A 111 -2.04 9.11 14.55
N PRO A 112 -2.17 10.42 14.87
CA PRO A 112 -1.90 11.50 13.92
C PRO A 112 -0.51 11.44 13.27
N ALA A 113 0.55 11.18 14.07
CA ALA A 113 1.92 11.08 13.57
C ALA A 113 2.11 9.97 12.54
N LEU A 114 1.41 8.82 12.71
CA LEU A 114 1.44 7.72 11.75
C LEU A 114 0.67 8.05 10.47
N ARG A 115 -0.48 8.72 10.59
CA ARG A 115 -1.23 9.19 9.40
C ARG A 115 -0.42 10.17 8.58
N ASP A 116 0.25 11.13 9.22
CA ASP A 116 1.10 12.11 8.54
C ASP A 116 2.31 11.44 7.86
N TYR A 117 2.92 10.46 8.52
CA TYR A 117 4.00 9.68 7.93
C TYR A 117 3.52 8.87 6.72
N ALA A 118 2.41 8.16 6.86
CA ALA A 118 1.76 7.44 5.77
C ALA A 118 1.47 8.37 4.60
N HIS A 119 0.84 9.51 4.84
CA HIS A 119 0.52 10.48 3.77
C HIS A 119 1.77 10.92 2.97
N ARG A 120 2.87 11.27 3.65
CA ARG A 120 4.12 11.63 2.97
C ARG A 120 4.74 10.46 2.18
N MET A 121 4.63 9.26 2.71
CA MET A 121 5.08 8.04 2.02
C MET A 121 4.26 7.81 0.75
N TRP A 122 2.93 7.93 0.84
CA TRP A 122 2.01 7.74 -0.28
C TRP A 122 2.23 8.74 -1.41
N LEU A 123 2.52 10.00 -1.10
CA LEU A 123 2.85 11.00 -2.12
C LEU A 123 4.11 10.64 -2.93
N ARG A 124 5.09 9.99 -2.30
CA ARG A 124 6.28 9.48 -3.03
C ARG A 124 5.93 8.29 -3.90
N HIS A 125 5.17 7.34 -3.37
CA HIS A 125 4.72 6.16 -4.11
C HIS A 125 3.84 6.54 -5.31
N GLU A 126 2.93 7.50 -5.13
CA GLU A 126 2.08 8.03 -6.20
C GLU A 126 2.90 8.57 -7.35
N ARG A 127 3.93 9.36 -7.06
CA ARG A 127 4.80 9.92 -8.09
C ARG A 127 5.57 8.84 -8.85
N ALA A 128 6.21 7.92 -8.14
CA ALA A 128 6.97 6.84 -8.77
C ALA A 128 6.09 5.93 -9.63
N LEU A 129 4.89 5.63 -9.16
CA LEU A 129 3.91 4.83 -9.91
C LEU A 129 3.36 5.60 -11.12
N SER A 130 3.08 6.91 -10.99
CA SER A 130 2.65 7.75 -12.10
C SER A 130 3.70 7.82 -13.20
N ASP A 131 4.98 7.96 -12.83
CA ASP A 131 6.08 7.96 -13.80
C ASP A 131 6.14 6.60 -14.54
N ALA A 132 6.02 5.47 -13.85
CA ALA A 132 6.00 4.15 -14.48
C ALA A 132 4.79 3.92 -15.39
N ILE A 133 3.60 4.38 -14.98
CA ILE A 133 2.39 4.30 -15.81
C ILE A 133 2.54 5.18 -17.06
N SER A 134 3.09 6.38 -16.91
CA SER A 134 3.37 7.31 -18.00
C SER A 134 4.32 6.69 -19.04
N GLU A 135 5.44 6.12 -18.58
CA GLU A 135 6.39 5.39 -19.44
C GLU A 135 5.71 4.24 -20.21
N ALA A 136 4.79 3.53 -19.55
CA ALA A 136 4.12 2.36 -20.11
C ALA A 136 3.00 2.69 -21.09
N THR A 137 2.36 3.85 -20.96
CA THR A 137 1.16 4.24 -21.73
C THR A 137 1.41 5.36 -22.73
N GLY A 138 2.52 6.11 -22.56
CA GLY A 138 2.80 7.32 -23.34
C GLY A 138 1.96 8.54 -22.93
N LEU A 139 1.12 8.44 -21.90
CA LEU A 139 0.34 9.57 -21.38
C LEU A 139 1.22 10.43 -20.44
N PRO A 140 0.98 11.75 -20.33
CA PRO A 140 1.69 12.59 -19.36
C PRO A 140 1.53 12.09 -17.93
N ALA A 141 2.61 12.09 -17.15
CA ALA A 141 2.60 11.60 -15.76
C ALA A 141 1.66 12.39 -14.84
N ASP A 142 1.42 13.66 -15.15
CA ASP A 142 0.51 14.57 -14.45
C ASP A 142 -0.93 14.56 -14.99
N SER A 143 -1.22 13.72 -15.99
CA SER A 143 -2.58 13.59 -16.51
C SER A 143 -3.52 12.99 -15.46
N VAL A 144 -4.79 13.40 -15.50
CA VAL A 144 -5.82 12.91 -14.56
C VAL A 144 -5.95 11.38 -14.62
N ALA A 145 -5.81 10.79 -15.80
CA ALA A 145 -5.89 9.34 -15.97
C ALA A 145 -4.73 8.61 -15.25
N VAL A 146 -3.49 9.10 -15.41
CA VAL A 146 -2.29 8.50 -14.81
C VAL A 146 -2.29 8.69 -13.29
N THR A 147 -2.45 9.93 -12.82
CA THR A 147 -2.48 10.22 -11.37
C THR A 147 -3.67 9.56 -10.69
N GLY A 148 -4.83 9.54 -11.36
CA GLY A 148 -6.04 8.88 -10.86
C GLY A 148 -5.83 7.36 -10.70
N LEU A 149 -5.24 6.69 -11.69
CA LEU A 149 -4.95 5.26 -11.60
C LEU A 149 -3.90 4.95 -10.51
N ALA A 150 -2.83 5.75 -10.42
CA ALA A 150 -1.81 5.58 -9.40
C ALA A 150 -2.42 5.70 -7.99
N ARG A 151 -3.21 6.75 -7.77
CA ARG A 151 -3.89 7.00 -6.49
C ARG A 151 -4.87 5.90 -6.14
N PHE A 152 -5.75 5.54 -7.08
CA PHE A 152 -6.71 4.45 -6.90
C PHE A 152 -6.01 3.15 -6.50
N THR A 153 -4.92 2.79 -7.18
CA THR A 153 -4.16 1.57 -6.89
C THR A 153 -3.60 1.58 -5.46
N LEU A 154 -3.04 2.71 -5.04
CA LEU A 154 -2.46 2.86 -3.70
C LEU A 154 -3.54 2.84 -2.59
N ASP A 155 -4.69 3.44 -2.82
CA ASP A 155 -5.78 3.52 -1.83
C ASP A 155 -6.62 2.24 -1.76
N THR A 156 -6.62 1.40 -2.80
CA THR A 156 -7.39 0.15 -2.89
C THR A 156 -7.23 -0.77 -1.66
N PRO A 157 -6.00 -1.06 -1.15
CA PRO A 157 -5.85 -1.91 0.03
C PRO A 157 -6.50 -1.33 1.30
N ALA A 158 -6.49 -0.01 1.45
CA ALA A 158 -7.09 0.66 2.61
C ALA A 158 -8.62 0.56 2.58
N VAL A 159 -9.23 0.68 1.40
CA VAL A 159 -10.68 0.48 1.20
C VAL A 159 -11.06 -0.98 1.42
N ALA A 160 -10.32 -1.91 0.80
CA ALA A 160 -10.59 -3.34 0.87
C ALA A 160 -10.57 -3.90 2.31
N ARG A 161 -9.66 -3.42 3.16
CA ARG A 161 -9.59 -3.84 4.59
C ARG A 161 -10.86 -3.56 5.40
N ARG A 162 -11.74 -2.69 4.93
CA ARG A 162 -13.03 -2.40 5.57
C ARG A 162 -14.13 -3.38 5.17
N CYS A 163 -13.87 -4.24 4.20
CA CYS A 163 -14.79 -5.25 3.71
C CYS A 163 -14.60 -6.59 4.43
N ALA A 164 -15.63 -7.43 4.44
CA ALA A 164 -15.57 -8.76 5.05
C ALA A 164 -14.55 -9.67 4.34
N ASP A 165 -14.45 -9.56 3.02
CA ASP A 165 -13.44 -10.22 2.19
C ASP A 165 -12.60 -9.15 1.46
N PRO A 166 -11.44 -8.77 2.01
CA PRO A 166 -10.60 -7.76 1.41
C PRO A 166 -10.06 -8.12 0.02
N VAL A 167 -9.84 -9.41 -0.24
CA VAL A 167 -9.30 -9.86 -1.54
C VAL A 167 -10.38 -9.77 -2.61
N ALA A 168 -11.60 -10.22 -2.33
CA ALA A 168 -12.74 -10.04 -3.23
C ALA A 168 -13.03 -8.56 -3.51
N ALA A 169 -12.94 -7.71 -2.47
CA ALA A 169 -13.15 -6.26 -2.62
C ALA A 169 -12.12 -5.60 -3.54
N ILE A 170 -10.86 -6.06 -3.58
CA ILE A 170 -9.88 -5.59 -4.57
C ILE A 170 -10.37 -5.88 -5.99
N GLY A 171 -10.86 -7.09 -6.25
CA GLY A 171 -11.44 -7.46 -7.54
C GLY A 171 -12.59 -6.53 -7.94
N GLU A 172 -13.59 -6.36 -7.06
CA GLU A 172 -14.74 -5.49 -7.30
C GLU A 172 -14.35 -4.04 -7.59
N LEU A 173 -13.35 -3.49 -6.88
CA LEU A 173 -12.85 -2.14 -7.11
C LEU A 173 -12.20 -2.00 -8.50
N PHE A 174 -11.41 -2.98 -8.93
CA PHE A 174 -10.80 -2.95 -10.27
C PHE A 174 -11.83 -3.21 -11.38
N ASP A 175 -12.84 -4.02 -11.14
CA ASP A 175 -13.96 -4.22 -12.05
C ASP A 175 -14.76 -2.92 -12.23
N LEU A 176 -15.02 -2.19 -11.15
CA LEU A 176 -15.64 -0.87 -11.19
C LEU A 176 -14.83 0.11 -12.04
N LEU A 177 -13.50 0.13 -11.88
CA LEU A 177 -12.63 0.99 -12.67
C LEU A 177 -12.59 0.60 -14.16
N SER A 178 -12.63 -0.70 -14.46
CA SER A 178 -12.57 -1.24 -15.83
C SER A 178 -13.86 -1.03 -16.62
N HIS A 179 -15.00 -1.17 -15.97
CA HIS A 179 -16.31 -1.24 -16.62
C HIS A 179 -17.23 -0.07 -16.26
N GLY A 180 -16.84 0.75 -15.31
CA GLY A 180 -17.59 1.92 -14.86
C GLY A 180 -18.71 1.60 -13.87
N TRP A 181 -19.42 2.64 -13.46
CA TRP A 181 -20.39 2.62 -12.38
C TRP A 181 -21.65 1.75 -12.65
N SER A 182 -22.00 1.58 -13.93
CA SER A 182 -23.20 0.85 -14.35
C SER A 182 -23.19 -0.65 -14.03
N ILE A 183 -21.98 -1.26 -13.88
CA ILE A 183 -21.86 -2.71 -13.57
C ILE A 183 -21.93 -2.98 -12.08
N ALA A 184 -21.60 -2.00 -11.24
CA ALA A 184 -21.66 -2.16 -9.79
C ALA A 184 -23.10 -2.19 -9.21
N GLY A 185 -24.13 -2.18 -10.05
CA GLY A 185 -25.53 -2.12 -9.61
C GLY A 185 -25.91 -0.80 -8.93
N LEU A 186 -25.04 0.20 -9.07
CA LEU A 186 -25.16 1.53 -8.49
C LEU A 186 -25.62 2.56 -9.55
N ALA A 187 -26.08 2.09 -10.72
CA ALA A 187 -26.66 2.96 -11.73
C ALA A 187 -27.84 3.72 -11.13
N ASP A 188 -27.82 5.03 -11.29
CA ASP A 188 -28.94 5.87 -10.90
C ASP A 188 -30.20 5.39 -11.65
N PRO A 189 -31.31 5.09 -10.98
CA PRO A 189 -32.54 4.65 -11.66
C PRO A 189 -33.04 5.64 -12.73
N ASP A 190 -32.57 6.88 -12.72
CA ASP A 190 -32.90 7.92 -13.69
C ASP A 190 -31.93 8.02 -14.89
N ASP A 191 -30.81 7.23 -14.91
CA ASP A 191 -29.84 7.24 -16.00
C ASP A 191 -30.21 6.27 -17.15
N ASN A 192 -31.50 6.13 -17.41
CA ASN A 192 -32.02 5.42 -18.58
C ASN A 192 -31.93 6.36 -19.81
N PRO A 193 -31.09 6.05 -20.82
CA PRO A 193 -31.00 6.90 -22.01
C PRO A 193 -32.39 6.99 -22.63
N LYS A 194 -32.98 8.19 -22.66
CA LYS A 194 -34.22 8.45 -23.37
C LYS A 194 -34.13 7.87 -24.77
N PRO A 195 -35.09 7.03 -25.21
CA PRO A 195 -35.12 6.55 -26.58
C PRO A 195 -35.07 7.74 -27.52
N ALA A 196 -34.13 7.72 -28.46
CA ALA A 196 -34.07 8.73 -29.52
C ALA A 196 -35.41 8.82 -30.18
N ALA A 197 -36.06 9.97 -30.06
CA ALA A 197 -37.32 10.28 -30.76
C ALA A 197 -36.99 10.23 -32.26
N GLY A 198 -37.69 9.30 -32.96
CA GLY A 198 -37.65 9.15 -34.40
C GLY A 198 -38.29 10.34 -35.15
#